data_cd816d04f5283a56f29962cb1bebbf56
#
_entry.id   cd816d04f5283a56f29962cb1bebbf56
#
_cell.length_a   1.000
_cell.length_b   1.000
_cell.length_c   1.000
_cell.angle_alpha   90.00
_cell.angle_beta   90.00
_cell.angle_gamma   90.00
#
_symmetry.space_group_name_H-M   'P 1'
#
loop_
_entity.id
_entity.type
_entity.pdbx_description
1 polymer ?
#
loop_
_entity_poly.entity_id
_entity_poly.type
_entity_poly.pdbx_seq_one_letter_code
_entity_poly.pdbx_strand_id
1 'polypeptide(L)'
;DFCLSRGLGDVYKRQKKRSFIRASEMESYLQGRDISAQPAFGEEEIRTQYNARERRPYGIGAYHFMPDAGLYLILLGNEECIARLEPLITLLGMTGIGGKRSSGWGNYRLEDDPLELSQDDFYGGDDAALYKMLSSDHAEYYMTLSSFLPSLEEVKDAAAGTGKIIKRGGFAWSREMTGAAKVSSVYMMASGSCFSKRLDGRIADVNNGSAPHPVYKYGKGLFVGLPL
;
A
#
# COMPACT_ATOMS: atom_id res chain seq x y z
N ASP A 1 -2.82 -19.08 33.60
CA ASP A 1 -3.31 -18.29 32.44
C ASP A 1 -3.23 -19.01 31.09
N PHE A 2 -3.09 -20.33 31.09
CA PHE A 2 -2.90 -21.09 29.85
C PHE A 2 -4.09 -21.92 29.40
N CYS A 3 -5.20 -21.90 30.12
CA CYS A 3 -6.28 -22.88 29.93
C CYS A 3 -7.64 -22.34 29.46
N LEU A 4 -7.78 -21.04 29.20
CA LEU A 4 -9.08 -20.43 28.86
C LEU A 4 -9.24 -20.06 27.38
N SER A 5 -8.40 -20.54 26.45
CA SER A 5 -8.38 -19.95 25.13
C SER A 5 -8.36 -20.90 23.92
N ARG A 6 -8.76 -22.17 24.07
CA ARG A 6 -8.73 -23.05 22.88
C ARG A 6 -9.68 -22.60 21.75
N GLY A 7 -10.79 -21.95 22.04
CA GLY A 7 -11.68 -21.38 21.02
C GLY A 7 -11.35 -19.92 20.66
N LEU A 8 -11.25 -19.03 21.64
CA LEU A 8 -10.93 -17.62 21.43
C LEU A 8 -9.51 -17.39 20.91
N GLY A 9 -8.53 -18.19 21.34
CA GLY A 9 -7.15 -18.08 20.90
C GLY A 9 -6.95 -18.38 19.42
N ASP A 10 -7.73 -19.25 18.83
CA ASP A 10 -7.64 -19.58 17.41
C ASP A 10 -8.32 -18.52 16.54
N VAL A 11 -9.43 -17.94 16.98
CA VAL A 11 -10.08 -16.80 16.30
C VAL A 11 -9.16 -15.58 16.35
N TYR A 12 -8.60 -15.25 17.52
CA TYR A 12 -7.67 -14.13 17.68
C TYR A 12 -6.36 -14.33 16.88
N LYS A 13 -5.82 -15.55 16.84
CA LYS A 13 -4.64 -15.87 16.00
C LYS A 13 -4.96 -15.81 14.51
N ARG A 14 -6.15 -16.21 14.09
CA ARG A 14 -6.60 -16.08 12.70
C ARG A 14 -6.79 -14.62 12.32
N GLN A 15 -7.39 -13.79 13.18
CA GLN A 15 -7.54 -12.35 12.96
C GLN A 15 -6.18 -11.64 12.85
N LYS A 16 -5.21 -11.94 13.71
CA LYS A 16 -3.84 -11.38 13.63
C LYS A 16 -3.08 -11.74 12.36
N LYS A 17 -3.46 -12.79 11.66
CA LYS A 17 -2.82 -13.23 10.41
C LYS A 17 -3.51 -12.70 9.16
N ARG A 18 -4.64 -11.98 9.28
CA ARG A 18 -5.33 -11.42 8.14
C ARG A 18 -4.54 -10.25 7.57
N SER A 19 -4.25 -10.33 6.27
CA SER A 19 -3.60 -9.25 5.52
C SER A 19 -4.60 -8.39 4.78
N PHE A 20 -5.81 -8.91 4.54
CA PHE A 20 -6.85 -8.26 3.75
C PHE A 20 -8.23 -8.47 4.38
N ILE A 21 -9.03 -7.43 4.37
CA ILE A 21 -10.40 -7.38 4.87
C ILE A 21 -11.23 -6.65 3.83
N ARG A 22 -12.46 -7.11 3.57
CA ARG A 22 -13.40 -6.38 2.74
C ARG A 22 -13.74 -5.04 3.39
N ALA A 23 -13.83 -3.99 2.59
CA ALA A 23 -14.18 -2.65 3.10
C ALA A 23 -15.54 -2.66 3.81
N SER A 24 -16.51 -3.39 3.27
CA SER A 24 -17.85 -3.57 3.84
C SER A 24 -17.86 -4.33 5.19
N GLU A 25 -16.82 -5.09 5.51
CA GLU A 25 -16.71 -5.86 6.76
C GLU A 25 -15.86 -5.16 7.83
N MET A 26 -15.32 -3.97 7.55
CA MET A 26 -14.41 -3.28 8.46
C MET A 26 -15.05 -3.00 9.82
N GLU A 27 -16.30 -2.55 9.86
CA GLU A 27 -17.02 -2.29 11.10
C GLU A 27 -17.19 -3.58 11.93
N SER A 28 -17.61 -4.67 11.29
CA SER A 28 -17.76 -5.97 11.96
C SER A 28 -16.44 -6.48 12.50
N TYR A 29 -15.35 -6.31 11.77
CA TYR A 29 -14.02 -6.66 12.21
C TYR A 29 -13.57 -5.88 13.45
N LEU A 30 -13.77 -4.56 13.45
CA LEU A 30 -13.40 -3.69 14.58
C LEU A 30 -14.21 -3.99 15.85
N GLN A 31 -15.47 -4.39 15.67
CA GLN A 31 -16.33 -4.82 16.78
C GLN A 31 -16.10 -6.27 17.23
N GLY A 32 -15.11 -6.95 16.64
CA GLY A 32 -14.78 -8.34 16.99
C GLY A 32 -15.84 -9.35 16.54
N ARG A 33 -16.75 -8.98 15.65
CA ARG A 33 -17.74 -9.89 15.06
C ARG A 33 -17.10 -10.82 14.03
N ASP A 34 -17.74 -11.93 13.75
CA ASP A 34 -17.31 -12.83 12.68
C ASP A 34 -17.43 -12.14 11.33
N ILE A 35 -16.37 -12.27 10.54
CA ILE A 35 -16.28 -11.77 9.17
C ILE A 35 -15.95 -12.93 8.23
N SER A 36 -16.21 -12.75 6.95
CA SER A 36 -15.95 -13.76 5.92
C SER A 36 -14.48 -14.21 5.89
N ALA A 37 -14.20 -15.32 5.23
CA ALA A 37 -12.82 -15.74 5.01
C ALA A 37 -12.04 -14.65 4.27
N GLN A 38 -10.72 -14.60 4.50
CA GLN A 38 -9.87 -13.67 3.75
C GLN A 38 -10.07 -13.89 2.25
N PRO A 39 -10.33 -12.83 1.46
CA PRO A 39 -10.47 -12.97 0.02
C PRO A 39 -9.21 -13.60 -0.57
N ALA A 40 -9.40 -14.64 -1.38
CA ALA A 40 -8.34 -15.20 -2.19
C ALA A 40 -8.40 -14.53 -3.57
N PHE A 41 -7.34 -13.81 -3.95
CA PHE A 41 -7.22 -13.17 -5.26
C PHE A 41 -5.95 -13.62 -5.99
N GLY A 42 -5.22 -14.57 -5.42
CA GLY A 42 -4.04 -15.17 -6.03
C GLY A 42 -3.24 -16.00 -5.03
N GLU A 43 -2.12 -16.50 -5.48
CA GLU A 43 -1.21 -17.36 -4.71
C GLU A 43 0.22 -16.86 -4.81
N GLU A 44 0.97 -17.03 -3.72
CA GLU A 44 2.42 -16.83 -3.74
C GLU A 44 3.09 -18.09 -4.28
N GLU A 45 3.98 -17.90 -5.25
CA GLU A 45 4.79 -18.97 -5.83
C GLU A 45 6.27 -18.58 -5.83
N ILE A 46 7.14 -19.58 -5.75
CA ILE A 46 8.57 -19.39 -5.94
C ILE A 46 8.91 -19.83 -7.36
N ARG A 47 9.30 -18.86 -8.20
CA ARG A 47 9.83 -19.13 -9.54
C ARG A 47 11.34 -19.17 -9.54
N THR A 48 11.91 -20.18 -10.15
CA THR A 48 13.36 -20.29 -10.32
C THR A 48 13.78 -19.48 -11.54
N GLN A 49 14.73 -18.57 -11.33
CA GLN A 49 15.43 -17.88 -12.40
C GLN A 49 16.92 -18.26 -12.39
N TYR A 50 17.59 -18.03 -13.51
CA TYR A 50 18.99 -18.36 -13.67
C TYR A 50 19.83 -17.08 -13.80
N ASN A 51 20.81 -16.92 -12.90
CA ASN A 51 21.77 -15.84 -13.02
C ASN A 51 22.90 -16.26 -13.99
N ALA A 52 22.89 -15.70 -15.19
CA ALA A 52 23.85 -16.05 -16.23
C ALA A 52 25.31 -15.71 -15.87
N ARG A 53 25.54 -14.68 -15.02
CA ARG A 53 26.89 -14.28 -14.59
C ARG A 53 27.45 -15.25 -13.55
N GLU A 54 26.64 -15.62 -12.58
CA GLU A 54 27.05 -16.51 -11.48
C GLU A 54 26.83 -17.99 -11.80
N ARG A 55 26.18 -18.27 -12.92
CA ARG A 55 25.78 -19.62 -13.35
C ARG A 55 25.04 -20.41 -12.28
N ARG A 56 24.17 -19.73 -11.53
CA ARG A 56 23.41 -20.31 -10.42
C ARG A 56 21.92 -20.02 -10.56
N PRO A 57 21.05 -21.00 -10.27
CA PRO A 57 19.63 -20.76 -10.11
C PRO A 57 19.37 -20.00 -8.81
N TYR A 58 18.35 -19.16 -8.78
CA TYR A 58 17.86 -18.49 -7.59
C TYR A 58 16.33 -18.37 -7.62
N GLY A 59 15.72 -18.41 -6.43
CA GLY A 59 14.27 -18.28 -6.28
C GLY A 59 13.84 -16.82 -6.27
N ILE A 60 12.72 -16.52 -6.93
CA ILE A 60 12.00 -15.26 -6.84
C ILE A 60 10.62 -15.55 -6.30
N GLY A 61 10.24 -14.90 -5.20
CA GLY A 61 8.86 -14.86 -4.76
C GLY A 61 8.04 -14.03 -5.74
N ALA A 62 7.02 -14.62 -6.30
CA ALA A 62 6.08 -13.99 -7.22
C ALA A 62 4.64 -14.19 -6.72
N TYR A 63 3.77 -13.26 -7.04
CA TYR A 63 2.35 -13.38 -6.78
C TYR A 63 1.62 -13.62 -8.09
N HIS A 64 0.86 -14.69 -8.17
CA HIS A 64 0.05 -15.03 -9.33
C HIS A 64 -1.42 -14.73 -9.03
N PHE A 65 -1.99 -13.78 -9.76
CA PHE A 65 -3.40 -13.41 -9.59
C PHE A 65 -4.32 -14.45 -10.23
N MET A 66 -5.49 -14.66 -9.65
CA MET A 66 -6.56 -15.41 -10.27
C MET A 66 -7.07 -14.69 -11.53
N PRO A 67 -7.74 -15.39 -12.47
CA PRO A 67 -8.16 -14.80 -13.74
C PRO A 67 -8.96 -13.50 -13.63
N ASP A 68 -9.83 -13.39 -12.63
CA ASP A 68 -10.72 -12.24 -12.43
C ASP A 68 -10.25 -11.37 -11.24
N ALA A 69 -8.97 -11.42 -10.90
CA ALA A 69 -8.40 -10.67 -9.79
C ALA A 69 -7.24 -9.78 -10.24
N GLY A 70 -7.10 -8.63 -9.61
CA GLY A 70 -6.06 -7.67 -9.92
C GLY A 70 -5.77 -6.73 -8.75
N LEU A 71 -5.07 -5.68 -9.07
CA LEU A 71 -4.80 -4.57 -8.15
C LEU A 71 -5.61 -3.35 -8.59
N TYR A 72 -6.01 -2.55 -7.63
CA TYR A 72 -6.61 -1.25 -7.89
C TYR A 72 -5.73 -0.13 -7.32
N LEU A 73 -5.85 1.05 -7.87
CA LEU A 73 -5.18 2.26 -7.43
C LEU A 73 -6.24 3.29 -7.03
N ILE A 74 -6.09 3.86 -5.84
CA ILE A 74 -6.94 4.96 -5.39
C ILE A 74 -6.18 6.26 -5.60
N LEU A 75 -6.79 7.20 -6.31
CA LEU A 75 -6.29 8.56 -6.50
C LEU A 75 -7.20 9.54 -5.76
N LEU A 76 -6.61 10.42 -4.99
CA LEU A 76 -7.31 11.53 -4.33
C LEU A 76 -6.64 12.83 -4.80
N GLY A 77 -7.39 13.66 -5.47
CA GLY A 77 -6.91 14.93 -5.99
C GLY A 77 -7.99 15.67 -6.76
N ASN A 78 -7.64 16.82 -7.32
CA ASN A 78 -8.53 17.51 -8.24
C ASN A 78 -8.52 16.83 -9.62
N GLU A 79 -9.55 17.06 -10.40
CA GLU A 79 -9.77 16.46 -11.71
C GLU A 79 -8.57 16.69 -12.67
N GLU A 80 -8.04 17.92 -12.70
CA GLU A 80 -6.88 18.24 -13.55
C GLU A 80 -5.65 17.39 -13.21
N CYS A 81 -5.35 17.21 -11.92
CA CYS A 81 -4.22 16.39 -11.47
C CYS A 81 -4.44 14.92 -11.81
N ILE A 82 -5.66 14.41 -11.63
CA ILE A 82 -6.00 13.01 -11.95
C ILE A 82 -5.85 12.77 -13.46
N ALA A 83 -6.41 13.64 -14.30
CA ALA A 83 -6.30 13.54 -15.77
C ALA A 83 -4.83 13.58 -16.26
N ARG A 84 -3.95 14.31 -15.57
CA ARG A 84 -2.52 14.32 -15.88
C ARG A 84 -1.79 13.03 -15.45
N LEU A 85 -2.26 12.35 -14.44
CA LEU A 85 -1.66 11.11 -13.93
C LEU A 85 -2.06 9.88 -14.76
N GLU A 86 -3.25 9.86 -15.30
CA GLU A 86 -3.79 8.69 -16.02
C GLU A 86 -2.87 8.20 -17.16
N PRO A 87 -2.40 9.04 -18.10
CA PRO A 87 -1.48 8.57 -19.15
C PRO A 87 -0.14 8.10 -18.58
N LEU A 88 0.31 8.66 -17.44
CA LEU A 88 1.53 8.23 -16.77
C LEU A 88 1.37 6.87 -16.10
N ILE A 89 0.21 6.57 -15.52
CA ILE A 89 -0.11 5.27 -14.95
C ILE A 89 -0.15 4.20 -16.05
N THR A 90 -0.76 4.51 -17.19
CA THR A 90 -0.77 3.63 -18.37
C THR A 90 0.64 3.35 -18.86
N LEU A 91 1.48 4.38 -18.99
CA LEU A 91 2.88 4.23 -19.39
C LEU A 91 3.69 3.44 -18.37
N LEU A 92 3.42 3.62 -17.07
CA LEU A 92 4.04 2.85 -16.00
C LEU A 92 3.74 1.35 -16.13
N GLY A 93 2.56 0.97 -16.63
CA GLY A 93 2.21 -0.41 -16.92
C GLY A 93 3.18 -1.11 -17.87
N MET A 94 3.72 -0.38 -18.85
CA MET A 94 4.72 -0.91 -19.79
C MET A 94 6.09 -1.13 -19.12
N THR A 95 6.44 -0.32 -18.14
CA THR A 95 7.71 -0.44 -17.40
C THR A 95 7.61 -1.34 -16.18
N GLY A 96 6.39 -1.60 -15.72
CA GLY A 96 6.07 -2.45 -14.57
C GLY A 96 6.28 -1.77 -13.21
N ILE A 97 5.68 -2.38 -12.19
CA ILE A 97 5.82 -2.03 -10.78
C ILE A 97 6.48 -3.17 -10.00
N GLY A 98 7.06 -2.87 -8.84
CA GLY A 98 7.69 -3.88 -7.99
C GLY A 98 9.11 -4.24 -8.39
N GLY A 99 9.53 -5.46 -8.09
CA GLY A 99 10.87 -5.98 -8.34
C GLY A 99 11.01 -6.61 -9.73
N LYS A 100 12.27 -6.77 -10.18
CA LYS A 100 12.59 -7.50 -11.43
C LYS A 100 11.94 -6.96 -12.72
N ARG A 101 11.61 -5.69 -12.77
CA ARG A 101 11.03 -5.02 -13.94
C ARG A 101 11.86 -5.19 -15.21
N SER A 102 13.20 -5.13 -15.11
CA SER A 102 14.12 -5.38 -16.23
C SER A 102 14.05 -6.80 -16.82
N SER A 103 13.40 -7.72 -16.11
CA SER A 103 13.16 -9.11 -16.54
C SER A 103 11.70 -9.34 -16.93
N GLY A 104 10.93 -8.25 -17.15
CA GLY A 104 9.53 -8.31 -17.59
C GLY A 104 8.52 -8.55 -16.47
N TRP A 105 8.92 -8.47 -15.20
CA TRP A 105 8.00 -8.61 -14.08
C TRP A 105 7.28 -7.31 -13.75
N GLY A 106 6.05 -7.45 -13.25
CA GLY A 106 5.25 -6.32 -12.78
C GLY A 106 4.63 -5.45 -13.87
N ASN A 107 4.71 -5.86 -15.14
CA ASN A 107 3.96 -5.21 -16.19
C ASN A 107 2.46 -5.40 -15.94
N TYR A 108 1.68 -4.39 -16.24
CA TYR A 108 0.22 -4.42 -16.10
C TYR A 108 -0.45 -3.60 -17.20
N ARG A 109 -1.72 -3.79 -17.37
CA ARG A 109 -2.61 -2.94 -18.14
C ARG A 109 -3.76 -2.50 -17.27
N LEU A 110 -4.34 -1.35 -17.57
CA LEU A 110 -5.60 -0.94 -17.01
C LEU A 110 -6.70 -1.73 -17.71
N GLU A 111 -7.60 -2.33 -16.94
CA GLU A 111 -8.69 -3.13 -17.49
C GLU A 111 -9.92 -2.26 -17.79
N ASP A 112 -10.20 -1.29 -16.91
CA ASP A 112 -11.37 -0.43 -16.98
C ASP A 112 -10.98 1.05 -16.96
N ASP A 113 -11.89 1.90 -17.39
CA ASP A 113 -11.79 3.34 -17.22
C ASP A 113 -11.84 3.71 -15.74
N PRO A 114 -11.25 4.86 -15.35
CA PRO A 114 -11.31 5.33 -13.98
C PRO A 114 -12.75 5.47 -13.48
N LEU A 115 -13.03 4.87 -12.32
CA LEU A 115 -14.32 4.97 -11.64
C LEU A 115 -14.24 6.03 -10.55
N GLU A 116 -15.17 6.96 -10.54
CA GLU A 116 -15.34 7.88 -9.42
C GLU A 116 -16.05 7.16 -8.28
N LEU A 117 -15.35 7.07 -7.12
CA LEU A 117 -15.96 6.50 -5.92
C LEU A 117 -17.06 7.43 -5.41
N SER A 118 -18.25 6.88 -5.21
CA SER A 118 -19.43 7.58 -4.72
C SER A 118 -20.15 6.78 -3.63
N GLN A 119 -21.33 7.26 -3.22
CA GLN A 119 -22.19 6.51 -2.30
C GLN A 119 -22.91 5.35 -3.00
N ASP A 120 -22.92 5.35 -4.32
CA ASP A 120 -23.53 4.28 -5.11
C ASP A 120 -22.69 3.01 -4.99
N ASP A 121 -23.37 1.88 -4.92
CA ASP A 121 -22.74 0.58 -4.79
C ASP A 121 -22.63 -0.08 -6.17
N PHE A 122 -21.42 -0.15 -6.71
CA PHE A 122 -21.15 -0.80 -7.99
C PHE A 122 -20.59 -2.22 -7.85
N TYR A 123 -19.93 -2.51 -6.70
CA TYR A 123 -19.18 -3.74 -6.50
C TYR A 123 -19.56 -4.50 -5.21
N GLY A 124 -20.82 -4.52 -4.83
CA GLY A 124 -21.32 -5.34 -3.73
C GLY A 124 -21.01 -4.78 -2.34
N GLY A 125 -21.04 -3.46 -2.17
CA GLY A 125 -20.95 -2.75 -0.89
C GLY A 125 -19.52 -2.38 -0.48
N ASP A 126 -18.49 -2.91 -1.12
CA ASP A 126 -17.11 -2.63 -0.74
C ASP A 126 -16.67 -1.22 -1.17
N ASP A 127 -17.07 -0.77 -2.35
CA ASP A 127 -16.79 0.56 -2.89
C ASP A 127 -17.52 1.66 -2.13
N ALA A 128 -18.81 1.47 -1.85
CA ALA A 128 -19.59 2.40 -1.03
C ALA A 128 -19.05 2.50 0.41
N ALA A 129 -18.67 1.38 1.01
CA ALA A 129 -18.03 1.37 2.33
C ALA A 129 -16.67 2.07 2.33
N LEU A 130 -15.87 1.84 1.29
CA LEU A 130 -14.59 2.51 1.12
C LEU A 130 -14.76 4.02 0.95
N TYR A 131 -15.70 4.44 0.11
CA TYR A 131 -16.04 5.86 -0.07
C TYR A 131 -16.43 6.51 1.25
N LYS A 132 -17.33 5.87 2.02
CA LYS A 132 -17.76 6.36 3.34
C LYS A 132 -16.58 6.55 4.29
N MET A 133 -15.65 5.59 4.32
CA MET A 133 -14.44 5.68 5.17
C MET A 133 -13.46 6.74 4.67
N LEU A 134 -13.29 6.90 3.36
CA LEU A 134 -12.42 7.94 2.77
C LEU A 134 -12.97 9.34 3.03
N SER A 135 -14.30 9.53 2.95
CA SER A 135 -14.99 10.80 3.13
C SER A 135 -15.25 11.16 4.60
N SER A 136 -14.96 10.27 5.54
CA SER A 136 -15.23 10.49 6.96
C SER A 136 -14.27 11.53 7.55
N ASP A 137 -14.77 12.70 7.94
CA ASP A 137 -13.99 13.77 8.58
C ASP A 137 -14.10 13.77 10.12
N HIS A 138 -14.99 12.95 10.69
CA HIS A 138 -15.30 12.93 12.12
C HIS A 138 -15.12 11.54 12.75
N ALA A 139 -14.24 10.70 12.21
CA ALA A 139 -13.92 9.43 12.82
C ALA A 139 -13.06 9.61 14.09
N GLU A 140 -13.24 8.75 15.07
CA GLU A 140 -12.41 8.74 16.28
C GLU A 140 -10.97 8.32 15.96
N TYR A 141 -10.80 7.40 14.99
CA TYR A 141 -9.50 6.94 14.52
C TYR A 141 -9.44 6.91 12.99
N TYR A 142 -8.24 7.17 12.50
CA TYR A 142 -7.92 7.14 11.07
C TYR A 142 -6.81 6.14 10.82
N MET A 143 -7.00 5.26 9.85
CA MET A 143 -6.01 4.28 9.43
C MET A 143 -5.40 4.70 8.09
N THR A 144 -4.08 4.65 7.97
CA THR A 144 -3.45 4.89 6.67
C THR A 144 -3.43 3.64 5.80
N LEU A 145 -3.88 3.79 4.54
CA LEU A 145 -3.83 2.73 3.52
C LEU A 145 -2.46 2.63 2.85
N SER A 146 -1.66 3.70 2.90
CA SER A 146 -0.34 3.76 2.28
C SER A 146 0.77 3.97 3.31
N SER A 147 2.02 3.74 2.92
CA SER A 147 3.15 4.14 3.75
C SER A 147 3.23 5.67 3.83
N PHE A 148 3.41 6.19 5.02
CA PHE A 148 3.29 7.59 5.35
C PHE A 148 4.55 8.11 6.05
N LEU A 149 5.04 9.27 5.63
CA LEU A 149 6.19 9.94 6.23
C LEU A 149 5.72 11.22 6.95
N PRO A 150 5.65 11.24 8.28
CA PRO A 150 5.22 12.41 9.03
C PRO A 150 6.06 13.66 8.67
N SER A 151 5.43 14.83 8.63
CA SER A 151 6.15 16.09 8.68
C SER A 151 6.79 16.29 10.05
N LEU A 152 7.70 17.25 10.20
CA LEU A 152 8.33 17.51 11.50
C LEU A 152 7.33 17.94 12.57
N GLU A 153 6.28 18.63 12.17
CA GLU A 153 5.20 19.09 13.05
C GLU A 153 4.30 17.93 13.50
N GLU A 154 4.17 16.91 12.66
CA GLU A 154 3.29 15.74 12.89
C GLU A 154 3.97 14.60 13.66
N VAL A 155 5.28 14.68 13.91
CA VAL A 155 6.04 13.57 14.56
C VAL A 155 5.43 13.19 15.91
N LYS A 156 4.95 14.15 16.69
CA LYS A 156 4.34 13.88 18.01
C LYS A 156 3.04 13.11 17.86
N ASP A 157 2.19 13.51 16.93
CA ASP A 157 0.90 12.87 16.66
C ASP A 157 1.11 11.47 16.05
N ALA A 158 2.08 11.35 15.15
CA ALA A 158 2.45 10.07 14.58
C ALA A 158 3.04 9.10 15.63
N ALA A 159 3.80 9.60 16.59
CA ALA A 159 4.35 8.80 17.69
C ALA A 159 3.28 8.37 18.71
N ALA A 160 2.21 9.14 18.86
CA ALA A 160 1.07 8.79 19.70
C ALA A 160 0.15 7.73 19.05
N GLY A 161 0.26 7.55 17.75
CA GLY A 161 -0.50 6.55 17.00
C GLY A 161 0.00 5.11 17.24
N THR A 162 -0.76 4.17 16.74
CA THR A 162 -0.43 2.73 16.79
C THR A 162 -0.05 2.24 15.40
N GLY A 163 1.11 1.61 15.26
CA GLY A 163 1.53 1.12 13.97
C GLY A 163 2.96 0.61 13.94
N LYS A 164 3.42 0.27 12.74
CA LYS A 164 4.76 -0.26 12.50
C LYS A 164 5.59 0.77 11.75
N ILE A 165 6.81 1.02 12.24
CA ILE A 165 7.79 1.83 11.52
C ILE A 165 8.57 0.94 10.56
N ILE A 166 8.68 1.38 9.31
CA ILE A 166 9.42 0.71 8.26
C ILE A 166 10.52 1.63 7.72
N LYS A 167 11.69 1.05 7.48
CA LYS A 167 12.79 1.74 6.83
C LYS A 167 12.64 1.62 5.31
N ARG A 168 12.65 2.75 4.62
CA ARG A 168 12.63 2.84 3.16
C ARG A 168 13.89 3.50 2.65
N GLY A 169 14.70 2.76 1.94
CA GLY A 169 15.90 3.21 1.25
C GLY A 169 15.93 2.66 -0.16
N GLY A 170 17.08 2.64 -0.78
CA GLY A 170 17.26 2.06 -2.11
C GLY A 170 18.33 2.77 -2.91
N PHE A 171 18.21 2.65 -4.22
CA PHE A 171 19.10 3.25 -5.20
C PHE A 171 18.28 4.12 -6.15
N ALA A 172 18.81 5.27 -6.52
CA ALA A 172 18.33 6.08 -7.62
C ALA A 172 19.17 5.83 -8.87
N TRP A 173 18.55 5.97 -10.01
CA TRP A 173 19.17 5.95 -11.31
C TRP A 173 18.43 6.91 -12.24
N SER A 174 19.18 7.63 -13.04
CA SER A 174 18.64 8.45 -14.14
C SER A 174 19.60 8.44 -15.33
N ARG A 175 19.18 8.99 -16.45
CA ARG A 175 20.03 9.11 -17.65
C ARG A 175 21.26 10.00 -17.43
N GLU A 176 21.19 10.91 -16.47
CA GLU A 176 22.27 11.84 -16.13
C GLU A 176 23.31 11.22 -15.20
N MET A 177 23.08 9.99 -14.74
CA MET A 177 23.96 9.28 -13.82
C MET A 177 24.74 8.18 -14.54
N THR A 178 26.01 8.04 -14.18
CA THR A 178 26.88 6.95 -14.71
C THR A 178 26.52 5.57 -14.17
N GLY A 179 25.73 5.50 -13.09
CA GLY A 179 25.29 4.26 -12.47
C GLY A 179 24.28 4.52 -11.36
N ALA A 180 23.76 3.45 -10.78
CA ALA A 180 22.84 3.56 -9.66
C ALA A 180 23.56 4.02 -8.39
N ALA A 181 23.06 5.04 -7.73
CA ALA A 181 23.57 5.58 -6.48
C ALA A 181 22.62 5.30 -5.30
N LYS A 182 23.20 4.93 -4.17
CA LYS A 182 22.45 4.71 -2.94
C LYS A 182 21.96 6.06 -2.40
N VAL A 183 20.67 6.13 -2.08
CA VAL A 183 20.05 7.32 -1.49
C VAL A 183 19.88 7.21 0.02
N SER A 184 19.62 8.33 0.67
CA SER A 184 19.30 8.36 2.09
C SER A 184 18.07 7.52 2.40
N SER A 185 18.10 6.82 3.54
CA SER A 185 16.94 6.06 4.01
C SER A 185 16.03 6.96 4.85
N VAL A 186 14.73 6.77 4.72
CA VAL A 186 13.71 7.39 5.58
C VAL A 186 12.97 6.34 6.38
N TYR A 187 12.45 6.73 7.55
CA TYR A 187 11.60 5.88 8.37
C TYR A 187 10.16 6.38 8.21
N MET A 188 9.29 5.46 7.82
CA MET A 188 7.90 5.73 7.50
C MET A 188 6.98 4.86 8.36
N MET A 189 5.78 5.34 8.64
CA MET A 189 4.73 4.50 9.18
C MET A 189 4.23 3.56 8.07
N ALA A 190 4.02 2.30 8.41
CA ALA A 190 3.49 1.32 7.46
C ALA A 190 1.99 1.53 7.24
N SER A 191 1.46 1.03 6.12
CA SER A 191 0.01 0.88 5.93
C SER A 191 -0.62 0.09 7.08
N GLY A 192 -1.85 0.42 7.44
CA GLY A 192 -2.54 -0.13 8.60
C GLY A 192 -2.19 0.54 9.93
N SER A 193 -1.33 1.57 9.94
CA SER A 193 -1.11 2.38 11.15
C SER A 193 -2.29 3.30 11.41
N CYS A 194 -2.68 3.43 12.70
CA CYS A 194 -3.86 4.18 13.14
C CYS A 194 -3.48 5.39 13.98
N PHE A 195 -4.22 6.48 13.81
CA PHE A 195 -4.00 7.78 14.44
C PHE A 195 -5.33 8.39 14.86
N SER A 196 -5.31 9.30 15.85
CA SER A 196 -6.50 10.03 16.31
C SER A 196 -6.95 11.13 15.35
N LYS A 197 -6.18 11.43 14.31
CA LYS A 197 -6.51 12.40 13.27
C LYS A 197 -5.85 12.06 11.95
N ARG A 198 -6.34 12.65 10.87
CA ARG A 198 -5.64 12.59 9.57
C ARG A 198 -4.35 13.39 9.65
N LEU A 199 -3.31 12.87 9.03
CA LEU A 199 -2.00 13.50 8.93
C LEU A 199 -1.64 13.68 7.45
N ASP A 200 -1.05 14.82 7.11
CA ASP A 200 -0.76 15.13 5.71
C ASP A 200 0.46 14.39 5.17
N GLY A 201 1.46 14.24 6.03
CA GLY A 201 2.75 13.73 5.63
C GLY A 201 3.52 14.67 4.70
N ARG A 202 4.69 14.24 4.26
CA ARG A 202 5.56 15.05 3.41
C ARG A 202 6.21 14.25 2.29
N ILE A 203 6.62 14.95 1.26
CA ILE A 203 7.57 14.47 0.26
C ILE A 203 8.96 14.83 0.74
N ALA A 204 9.89 13.88 0.75
CA ALA A 204 11.26 14.10 1.18
C ALA A 204 12.22 13.97 0.01
N ASP A 205 13.15 14.91 -0.12
CA ASP A 205 14.32 14.69 -0.97
C ASP A 205 15.29 13.78 -0.23
N VAL A 206 15.58 12.63 -0.81
CA VAL A 206 16.48 11.61 -0.26
C VAL A 206 17.83 11.58 -0.97
N ASN A 207 18.09 12.55 -1.86
CA ASN A 207 19.40 12.72 -2.45
C ASN A 207 20.42 13.08 -1.37
N ASN A 208 21.49 12.33 -1.30
CA ASN A 208 22.63 12.57 -0.40
C ASN A 208 23.84 13.15 -1.13
N GLY A 209 23.62 13.81 -2.27
CA GLY A 209 24.67 14.32 -3.13
C GLY A 209 25.16 13.30 -4.19
N SER A 210 24.56 12.11 -4.24
CA SER A 210 24.96 11.06 -5.20
C SER A 210 24.28 11.23 -6.56
N ALA A 211 23.22 12.01 -6.67
CA ALA A 211 22.52 12.29 -7.91
C ALA A 211 22.62 13.78 -8.27
N PRO A 212 22.70 14.13 -9.57
CA PRO A 212 22.78 15.52 -10.05
C PRO A 212 21.46 16.28 -9.91
N HIS A 213 20.39 15.64 -9.49
CA HIS A 213 19.05 16.19 -9.32
C HIS A 213 18.42 15.69 -8.01
N PRO A 214 17.33 16.32 -7.53
CA PRO A 214 16.58 15.84 -6.39
C PRO A 214 16.05 14.40 -6.62
N VAL A 215 16.00 13.61 -5.56
CA VAL A 215 15.41 12.27 -5.56
C VAL A 215 14.29 12.24 -4.52
N TYR A 216 13.06 12.32 -4.98
CA TYR A 216 11.92 12.43 -4.08
C TYR A 216 11.40 11.08 -3.62
N LYS A 217 11.12 11.00 -2.32
CA LYS A 217 10.35 9.93 -1.72
C LYS A 217 8.98 10.48 -1.35
N TYR A 218 7.94 9.94 -2.00
CA TYR A 218 6.56 10.26 -1.68
C TYR A 218 6.17 9.67 -0.33
N GLY A 219 5.66 10.48 0.56
CA GLY A 219 5.26 10.09 1.92
C GLY A 219 3.96 10.74 2.38
N LYS A 220 3.12 11.20 1.45
CA LYS A 220 1.74 11.59 1.74
C LYS A 220 0.92 10.34 2.04
N GLY A 221 0.14 10.37 3.13
CA GLY A 221 -0.73 9.27 3.51
C GLY A 221 -2.11 9.35 2.85
N LEU A 222 -2.66 8.21 2.49
CA LEU A 222 -4.09 8.08 2.19
C LEU A 222 -4.78 7.46 3.41
N PHE A 223 -5.68 8.20 4.02
CA PHE A 223 -6.33 7.81 5.27
C PHE A 223 -7.80 7.49 5.07
N VAL A 224 -8.27 6.50 5.81
CA VAL A 224 -9.68 6.17 5.98
C VAL A 224 -10.09 6.38 7.43
N GLY A 225 -11.27 6.96 7.68
CA GLY A 225 -11.88 7.01 8.99
C GLY A 225 -12.45 5.65 9.36
N LEU A 226 -12.12 5.15 10.55
CA LEU A 226 -12.60 3.85 11.00
C LEU A 226 -14.04 3.96 11.52
N PRO A 227 -14.94 3.02 11.13
CA PRO A 227 -16.32 2.97 11.60
C PRO A 227 -16.39 2.29 12.98
N LEU A 228 -16.11 3.07 14.01
CA LEU A 228 -16.20 2.64 15.41
C LEU A 228 -17.51 3.07 16.04
#